data_4f789ce02213a586e6ac27dad6348b29
#
_entry.id   4f789ce02213a586e6ac27dad6348b29
#
_cell.length_a   1.000
_cell.length_b   1.000
_cell.length_c   1.000
_cell.angle_alpha   90.00
_cell.angle_beta   90.00
_cell.angle_gamma   90.00
#
_symmetry.space_group_name_H-M   'P 1'
#
loop_
_entity.id
_entity.type
_entity.pdbx_description
1 polymer ?
#
loop_
_entity_poly.entity_id
_entity_poly.type
_entity_poly.pdbx_seq_one_letter_code
_entity_poly.pdbx_strand_id
1 'polypeptide(L)'
;LSGHGHSMVITDLPGVGESRDRDAEYEALYRDILPELDLVLWLIKADDRALSVDEYFWRHILHRGHQRVLFVVTQADKTEPCHEWDMAGIQPSPAQAQNIREKTEAVFRLFRPVHPVVAVSARTGWELDTLVSALMTALPDHAAS
;
A
#
# COMPACT_ATOMS: atom_id res chain seq x y z
N LEU A 1 -15.02 0.27 -7.77
CA LEU A 1 -16.38 0.22 -7.29
C LEU A 1 -17.28 1.10 -8.14
N SER A 2 -18.26 0.51 -8.72
CA SER A 2 -19.26 1.26 -9.44
C SER A 2 -20.59 1.10 -8.73
N GLY A 3 -21.38 2.15 -8.71
CA GLY A 3 -22.70 2.16 -8.12
C GLY A 3 -23.28 3.54 -8.24
N HIS A 4 -24.55 3.63 -8.50
CA HIS A 4 -25.24 4.92 -8.59
C HIS A 4 -24.60 5.90 -9.60
N GLY A 5 -24.01 5.37 -10.68
CA GLY A 5 -23.38 6.19 -11.71
C GLY A 5 -21.96 6.63 -11.42
N HIS A 6 -21.39 6.19 -10.31
CA HIS A 6 -20.01 6.50 -9.96
C HIS A 6 -19.07 5.37 -10.41
N SER A 7 -17.85 5.73 -10.77
CA SER A 7 -16.85 4.76 -11.18
C SER A 7 -15.48 5.15 -10.61
N MET A 8 -14.64 4.16 -10.43
CA MET A 8 -13.26 4.34 -9.99
C MET A 8 -12.35 3.93 -11.14
N VAL A 9 -11.36 4.77 -11.43
CA VAL A 9 -10.33 4.46 -12.41
C VAL A 9 -9.06 4.07 -11.66
N ILE A 10 -8.53 2.89 -11.95
CA ILE A 10 -7.29 2.40 -11.34
C ILE A 10 -6.21 2.40 -12.41
N THR A 11 -5.11 3.11 -12.13
CA THR A 11 -3.95 3.16 -13.01
C THR A 11 -2.83 2.36 -12.39
N ASP A 12 -2.36 1.33 -13.09
CA ASP A 12 -1.24 0.51 -12.66
C ASP A 12 0.06 1.15 -13.13
N LEU A 13 0.97 1.41 -12.20
CA LEU A 13 2.26 2.04 -12.49
C LEU A 13 3.38 1.03 -12.29
N PRO A 14 4.52 1.21 -13.00
CA PRO A 14 5.70 0.37 -12.79
C PRO A 14 6.13 0.41 -11.32
N GLY A 15 6.59 -0.71 -10.81
CA GLY A 15 7.06 -0.80 -9.42
C GLY A 15 8.33 0.00 -9.19
N VAL A 16 8.46 0.56 -8.00
CA VAL A 16 9.65 1.29 -7.59
C VAL A 16 10.81 0.31 -7.44
N GLY A 17 11.92 0.59 -8.09
CA GLY A 17 13.12 -0.23 -7.98
C GLY A 17 13.13 -1.51 -8.79
N GLU A 18 12.16 -1.72 -9.68
CA GLU A 18 12.11 -2.92 -10.51
C GLU A 18 13.29 -3.05 -11.45
N SER A 19 13.82 -1.93 -11.94
CA SER A 19 14.95 -1.92 -12.83
C SER A 19 15.74 -0.64 -12.66
N ARG A 20 17.01 -0.77 -12.28
CA ARG A 20 17.90 0.39 -12.14
C ARG A 20 18.09 1.12 -13.47
N ASP A 21 18.13 0.37 -14.58
CA ASP A 21 18.36 0.94 -15.90
C ASP A 21 17.19 1.80 -16.37
N ARG A 22 16.00 1.58 -15.81
CA ARG A 22 14.78 2.28 -16.18
C ARG A 22 14.28 3.26 -15.13
N ASP A 23 14.97 3.37 -14.00
CA ASP A 23 14.50 4.21 -12.90
C ASP A 23 14.31 5.66 -13.32
N ALA A 24 15.21 6.20 -14.16
CA ALA A 24 15.09 7.58 -14.62
C ALA A 24 13.86 7.79 -15.52
N GLU A 25 13.54 6.81 -16.38
CA GLU A 25 12.34 6.86 -17.21
C GLU A 25 11.08 6.78 -16.36
N TYR A 26 11.09 5.90 -15.36
CA TYR A 26 9.97 5.73 -14.46
C TYR A 26 9.76 6.96 -13.58
N GLU A 27 10.84 7.59 -13.13
CA GLU A 27 10.73 8.84 -12.37
C GLU A 27 10.02 9.92 -13.16
N ALA A 28 10.35 10.07 -14.44
CA ALA A 28 9.69 11.05 -15.31
C ALA A 28 8.20 10.73 -15.46
N LEU A 29 7.86 9.44 -15.65
CA LEU A 29 6.48 8.98 -15.74
C LEU A 29 5.72 9.31 -14.47
N TYR A 30 6.30 9.00 -13.31
CA TYR A 30 5.67 9.27 -12.02
C TYR A 30 5.43 10.77 -11.80
N ARG A 31 6.40 11.60 -12.13
CA ARG A 31 6.26 13.06 -11.98
C ARG A 31 5.12 13.62 -12.82
N ASP A 32 4.86 13.00 -13.98
CA ASP A 32 3.78 13.43 -14.87
C ASP A 32 2.42 12.95 -14.38
N ILE A 33 2.34 11.74 -13.85
CA ILE A 33 1.06 11.10 -13.54
C ILE A 33 0.59 11.39 -12.12
N LEU A 34 1.50 11.33 -11.14
CA LEU A 34 1.11 11.41 -9.72
C LEU A 34 0.29 12.65 -9.36
N PRO A 35 0.58 13.84 -9.89
CA PRO A 35 -0.25 15.02 -9.56
C PRO A 35 -1.70 14.92 -10.00
N GLU A 36 -2.01 14.05 -10.95
CA GLU A 36 -3.37 13.88 -11.46
C GLU A 36 -4.16 12.80 -10.74
N LEU A 37 -3.53 12.07 -9.83
CA LEU A 37 -4.19 11.00 -9.10
C LEU A 37 -4.84 11.53 -7.83
N ASP A 38 -6.04 11.03 -7.54
CA ASP A 38 -6.74 11.35 -6.30
C ASP A 38 -6.14 10.65 -5.09
N LEU A 39 -5.59 9.47 -5.30
CA LEU A 39 -4.99 8.65 -4.25
C LEU A 39 -3.95 7.73 -4.85
N VAL A 40 -2.84 7.58 -4.16
CA VAL A 40 -1.80 6.61 -4.51
C VAL A 40 -1.86 5.47 -3.51
N LEU A 41 -2.02 4.25 -4.01
CA LEU A 41 -1.86 3.05 -3.20
C LEU A 41 -0.41 2.60 -3.29
N TRP A 42 0.28 2.62 -2.17
CA TRP A 42 1.68 2.20 -2.12
C TRP A 42 1.75 0.83 -1.49
N LEU A 43 2.10 -0.18 -2.29
CA LEU A 43 2.08 -1.57 -1.86
C LEU A 43 3.48 -2.00 -1.42
N ILE A 44 3.57 -2.57 -0.24
CA ILE A 44 4.82 -3.10 0.33
C ILE A 44 4.54 -4.55 0.74
N LYS A 45 5.35 -5.48 0.26
CA LYS A 45 5.19 -6.88 0.65
C LYS A 45 5.56 -7.08 2.11
N ALA A 46 4.82 -7.92 2.80
CA ALA A 46 5.06 -8.18 4.22
C ALA A 46 6.45 -8.74 4.50
N ASP A 47 7.00 -9.51 3.56
CA ASP A 47 8.35 -10.10 3.68
C ASP A 47 9.46 -9.22 3.13
N ASP A 48 9.15 -8.05 2.59
CA ASP A 48 10.14 -7.14 2.05
C ASP A 48 10.89 -6.45 3.19
N ARG A 49 12.22 -6.51 3.15
CA ARG A 49 13.07 -5.95 4.20
C ARG A 49 13.77 -4.66 3.79
N ALA A 50 13.92 -4.44 2.50
CA ALA A 50 14.68 -3.30 1.99
C ALA A 50 13.74 -2.20 1.51
N LEU A 51 13.51 -1.21 2.36
CA LEU A 51 12.62 -0.09 2.05
C LEU A 51 13.39 1.17 1.62
N SER A 52 14.69 1.06 1.37
CA SER A 52 15.51 2.23 1.02
C SER A 52 15.10 2.88 -0.30
N VAL A 53 14.71 2.07 -1.29
CA VAL A 53 14.24 2.58 -2.57
C VAL A 53 12.90 3.30 -2.39
N ASP A 54 12.01 2.71 -1.60
CA ASP A 54 10.72 3.32 -1.28
C ASP A 54 10.91 4.65 -0.54
N GLU A 55 11.82 4.70 0.41
CA GLU A 55 12.12 5.91 1.16
C GLU A 55 12.65 7.02 0.25
N TYR A 56 13.58 6.66 -0.65
CA TYR A 56 14.11 7.61 -1.62
C TYR A 56 12.98 8.20 -2.47
N PHE A 57 12.13 7.31 -3.01
CA PHE A 57 11.02 7.71 -3.85
C PHE A 57 10.04 8.63 -3.10
N TRP A 58 9.73 8.27 -1.85
CA TRP A 58 8.85 9.06 -1.00
C TRP A 58 9.38 10.48 -0.80
N ARG A 59 10.67 10.60 -0.54
CA ARG A 59 11.29 11.90 -0.26
C ARG A 59 11.46 12.76 -1.49
N HIS A 60 11.81 12.15 -2.62
CA HIS A 60 12.25 12.90 -3.80
C HIS A 60 11.20 13.02 -4.88
N ILE A 61 10.27 12.09 -4.97
CA ILE A 61 9.28 12.05 -6.04
C ILE A 61 7.91 12.48 -5.55
N LEU A 62 7.46 11.98 -4.41
CA LEU A 62 6.12 12.28 -3.91
C LEU A 62 6.03 13.59 -3.13
N HIS A 63 7.15 14.23 -2.86
CA HIS A 63 7.17 15.54 -2.17
C HIS A 63 6.37 15.56 -0.87
N ARG A 64 6.50 14.53 -0.05
CA ARG A 64 5.95 14.45 1.31
C ARG A 64 4.65 15.21 1.53
N GLY A 65 3.55 14.52 1.64
CA GLY A 65 2.30 15.14 2.04
C GLY A 65 1.56 15.93 0.98
N HIS A 66 2.19 16.21 -0.17
CA HIS A 66 1.49 16.83 -1.28
C HIS A 66 0.59 15.83 -2.01
N GLN A 67 0.85 14.55 -1.84
CA GLN A 67 0.06 13.49 -2.43
C GLN A 67 -0.72 12.75 -1.36
N ARG A 68 -1.92 12.33 -1.71
CA ARG A 68 -2.69 11.44 -0.85
C ARG A 68 -2.18 10.03 -1.07
N VAL A 69 -1.59 9.43 -0.06
CA VAL A 69 -0.97 8.11 -0.15
C VAL A 69 -1.53 7.21 0.94
N LEU A 70 -1.91 6.00 0.55
CA LEU A 70 -2.32 4.96 1.47
C LEU A 70 -1.30 3.82 1.33
N PHE A 71 -0.56 3.54 2.40
CA PHE A 71 0.40 2.44 2.43
C PHE A 71 -0.33 1.15 2.79
N VAL A 72 -0.10 0.11 2.01
CA VAL A 72 -0.72 -1.19 2.22
C VAL A 72 0.37 -2.25 2.26
N VAL A 73 0.45 -2.98 3.36
CA VAL A 73 1.33 -4.15 3.49
C VAL A 73 0.56 -5.33 2.90
N THR A 74 1.07 -5.87 1.81
CA THR A 74 0.43 -6.96 1.07
C THR A 74 1.01 -8.31 1.47
N GLN A 75 0.32 -9.39 1.08
CA GLN A 75 0.78 -10.77 1.32
C GLN A 75 1.04 -11.04 2.80
N ALA A 76 0.15 -10.56 3.65
CA ALA A 76 0.28 -10.74 5.10
C ALA A 76 0.31 -12.22 5.50
N ASP A 77 -0.32 -13.10 4.71
CA ASP A 77 -0.30 -14.53 4.94
C ASP A 77 1.10 -15.15 4.83
N LYS A 78 2.03 -14.46 4.18
CA LYS A 78 3.43 -14.91 4.05
C LYS A 78 4.32 -14.43 5.20
N THR A 79 3.78 -13.69 6.15
CA THR A 79 4.54 -13.24 7.31
C THR A 79 4.97 -14.46 8.14
N GLU A 80 6.22 -14.47 8.60
CA GLU A 80 6.70 -15.56 9.43
C GLU A 80 6.02 -15.57 10.80
N PRO A 81 5.73 -16.72 11.39
CA PRO A 81 5.86 -18.07 10.81
C PRO A 81 4.70 -18.40 9.87
N CYS A 82 4.96 -18.40 8.56
CA CYS A 82 3.90 -18.44 7.55
C CYS A 82 3.08 -19.74 7.58
N HIS A 83 3.66 -20.84 8.05
CA HIS A 83 2.93 -22.12 8.17
C HIS A 83 1.84 -22.08 9.23
N GLU A 84 1.83 -21.08 10.11
CA GLU A 84 0.84 -20.95 11.17
C GLU A 84 -0.42 -20.19 10.75
N TRP A 85 -0.47 -19.73 9.50
CA TRP A 85 -1.67 -19.04 9.03
C TRP A 85 -2.89 -19.97 9.09
N ASP A 86 -3.96 -19.48 9.70
CA ASP A 86 -5.20 -20.25 9.82
C ASP A 86 -6.03 -20.07 8.56
N MET A 87 -5.97 -21.05 7.66
CA MET A 87 -6.72 -21.00 6.40
C MET A 87 -8.22 -21.14 6.61
N ALA A 88 -8.64 -21.89 7.63
CA ALA A 88 -10.07 -22.08 7.90
C ALA A 88 -10.68 -20.83 8.53
N GLY A 89 -10.02 -20.25 9.50
CA GLY A 89 -10.47 -19.03 10.16
C GLY A 89 -10.10 -17.75 9.42
N ILE A 90 -9.27 -17.84 8.39
CA ILE A 90 -8.79 -16.72 7.59
C ILE A 90 -8.20 -15.65 8.51
N GLN A 91 -7.17 -16.04 9.24
CA GLN A 91 -6.51 -15.14 10.20
C GLN A 91 -5.09 -15.56 10.50
N PRO A 92 -4.21 -14.61 10.86
CA PRO A 92 -2.86 -14.95 11.28
C PRO A 92 -2.84 -15.61 12.64
N SER A 93 -1.77 -16.38 12.91
CA SER A 93 -1.48 -16.84 14.27
C SER A 93 -1.13 -15.63 15.14
N PRO A 94 -1.14 -15.79 16.50
CA PRO A 94 -0.69 -14.70 17.37
C PRO A 94 0.72 -14.21 17.06
N ALA A 95 1.65 -15.12 16.73
CA ALA A 95 3.01 -14.75 16.37
C ALA A 95 3.04 -13.98 15.04
N GLN A 96 2.30 -14.43 14.04
CA GLN A 96 2.19 -13.71 12.79
C GLN A 96 1.54 -12.34 12.98
N ALA A 97 0.49 -12.25 13.77
CA ALA A 97 -0.19 -10.99 14.04
C ALA A 97 0.78 -9.98 14.66
N GLN A 98 1.65 -10.43 15.57
CA GLN A 98 2.66 -9.56 16.15
C GLN A 98 3.64 -9.05 15.09
N ASN A 99 4.12 -9.93 14.23
CA ASN A 99 5.07 -9.55 13.19
C ASN A 99 4.42 -8.64 12.13
N ILE A 100 3.15 -8.84 11.83
CA ILE A 100 2.41 -7.94 10.93
C ILE A 100 2.30 -6.55 11.56
N ARG A 101 1.97 -6.47 12.85
CA ARG A 101 1.91 -5.19 13.55
C ARG A 101 3.26 -4.48 13.54
N GLU A 102 4.35 -5.21 13.81
CA GLU A 102 5.69 -4.64 13.77
C GLU A 102 6.02 -4.08 12.39
N LYS A 103 5.61 -4.78 11.33
CA LYS A 103 5.84 -4.32 9.96
C LYS A 103 5.05 -3.04 9.67
N THR A 104 3.77 -2.99 10.01
CA THR A 104 2.96 -1.81 9.78
C THR A 104 3.46 -0.61 10.59
N GLU A 105 3.91 -0.85 11.81
CA GLU A 105 4.49 0.19 12.65
C GLU A 105 5.81 0.70 12.07
N ALA A 106 6.64 -0.20 11.55
CA ALA A 106 7.91 0.19 10.92
C ALA A 106 7.67 1.06 9.68
N VAL A 107 6.72 0.68 8.86
CA VAL A 107 6.33 1.47 7.68
C VAL A 107 5.81 2.84 8.11
N PHE A 108 4.96 2.88 9.13
CA PHE A 108 4.42 4.13 9.63
C PHE A 108 5.52 5.05 10.17
N ARG A 109 6.47 4.51 10.92
CA ARG A 109 7.57 5.31 11.46
C ARG A 109 8.49 5.85 10.36
N LEU A 110 8.71 5.04 9.31
CA LEU A 110 9.61 5.43 8.22
C LEU A 110 9.01 6.52 7.35
N PHE A 111 7.76 6.38 6.96
CA PHE A 111 7.12 7.28 6.01
C PHE A 111 6.25 8.35 6.66
N ARG A 112 5.78 8.13 7.86
CA ARG A 112 4.88 9.02 8.60
C ARG A 112 3.71 9.53 7.74
N PRO A 113 2.93 8.61 7.21
CA PRO A 113 1.83 8.97 6.32
C PRO A 113 0.67 9.62 7.08
N VAL A 114 -0.21 10.28 6.33
CA VAL A 114 -1.42 10.89 6.89
C VAL A 114 -2.42 9.82 7.33
N HIS A 115 -2.50 8.73 6.58
CA HIS A 115 -3.45 7.65 6.84
C HIS A 115 -2.78 6.45 7.50
N PRO A 116 -3.51 5.71 8.35
CA PRO A 116 -2.95 4.48 8.94
C PRO A 116 -2.51 3.47 7.88
N VAL A 117 -1.46 2.73 8.18
CA VAL A 117 -0.98 1.65 7.31
C VAL A 117 -1.88 0.43 7.48
N VAL A 118 -2.35 -0.12 6.38
CA VAL A 118 -3.25 -1.28 6.37
C VAL A 118 -2.47 -2.51 5.92
N ALA A 119 -2.71 -3.66 6.56
CA ALA A 119 -2.12 -4.94 6.15
C ALA A 119 -3.23 -5.86 5.66
N VAL A 120 -2.98 -6.56 4.54
CA VAL A 120 -3.99 -7.42 3.91
C VAL A 120 -3.37 -8.68 3.33
N SER A 121 -4.23 -9.69 3.12
CA SER A 121 -3.90 -10.85 2.32
C SER A 121 -4.97 -11.00 1.23
N ALA A 122 -4.64 -10.64 0.01
CA ALA A 122 -5.56 -10.78 -1.12
C ALA A 122 -5.85 -12.27 -1.39
N ARG A 123 -4.85 -13.12 -1.20
CA ARG A 123 -4.99 -14.55 -1.43
C ARG A 123 -6.06 -15.19 -0.54
N THR A 124 -6.12 -14.78 0.73
CA THR A 124 -7.05 -15.37 1.70
C THR A 124 -8.28 -14.50 1.95
N GLY A 125 -8.26 -13.25 1.54
CA GLY A 125 -9.32 -12.29 1.80
C GLY A 125 -9.21 -11.56 3.13
N TRP A 126 -8.14 -11.81 3.89
CA TRP A 126 -7.98 -11.22 5.21
C TRP A 126 -7.83 -9.70 5.13
N GLU A 127 -8.63 -9.00 5.90
CA GLU A 127 -8.63 -7.54 6.06
C GLU A 127 -8.91 -6.75 4.77
N LEU A 128 -9.48 -7.39 3.74
CA LEU A 128 -9.86 -6.65 2.53
C LEU A 128 -10.96 -5.63 2.80
N ASP A 129 -11.87 -5.92 3.74
CA ASP A 129 -12.89 -4.96 4.13
C ASP A 129 -12.27 -3.72 4.77
N THR A 130 -11.23 -3.91 5.57
CA THR A 130 -10.48 -2.82 6.18
C THR A 130 -9.81 -1.97 5.11
N LEU A 131 -9.25 -2.61 4.08
CA LEU A 131 -8.65 -1.89 2.96
C LEU A 131 -9.69 -1.04 2.23
N VAL A 132 -10.87 -1.59 1.93
CA VAL A 132 -11.92 -0.84 1.25
C VAL A 132 -12.34 0.37 2.08
N SER A 133 -12.52 0.20 3.39
CA SER A 133 -12.86 1.31 4.28
C SER A 133 -11.78 2.37 4.30
N ALA A 134 -10.51 1.96 4.32
CA ALA A 134 -9.37 2.89 4.30
C ALA A 134 -9.32 3.65 2.97
N LEU A 135 -9.59 2.98 1.86
CA LEU A 135 -9.67 3.62 0.56
C LEU A 135 -10.75 4.71 0.52
N MET A 136 -11.95 4.37 0.98
CA MET A 136 -13.06 5.32 0.98
C MET A 136 -12.78 6.51 1.87
N THR A 137 -12.10 6.31 2.99
CA THR A 137 -11.71 7.40 3.90
C THR A 137 -10.62 8.28 3.30
N ALA A 138 -9.66 7.68 2.58
CA ALA A 138 -8.52 8.40 2.01
C ALA A 138 -8.85 9.17 0.74
N LEU A 139 -9.84 8.71 -0.03
CA LEU A 139 -10.26 9.39 -1.25
C LEU A 139 -10.89 10.74 -0.92
N PRO A 140 -10.64 11.77 -1.75
CA PRO A 140 -11.32 13.06 -1.57
C PRO A 140 -12.82 12.94 -1.85
N ASP A 141 -13.61 13.80 -1.24
CA ASP A 141 -15.06 13.75 -1.35
C ASP A 141 -15.54 13.77 -2.81
N HIS A 142 -14.92 14.58 -3.66
CA HIS A 142 -15.29 14.65 -5.06
C HIS A 142 -15.00 13.37 -5.84
N ALA A 143 -14.02 12.58 -5.40
CA ALA A 143 -13.69 11.31 -6.03
C ALA A 143 -14.57 10.18 -5.50
N ALA A 144 -15.09 10.31 -4.29
CA ALA A 144 -15.90 9.29 -3.64
C ALA A 144 -17.39 9.45 -3.92
N SER A 145 -17.80 10.63 -4.33
CA SER A 145 -19.22 10.93 -4.55
C SER A 145 -19.76 10.57 -5.93
#